data_18efa946a55b7036fc78a2c843c1133f
#
_entry.id   18efa946a55b7036fc78a2c843c1133f
#
_cell.length_a   1.000
_cell.length_b   1.000
_cell.length_c   1.000
_cell.angle_alpha   90.00
_cell.angle_beta   90.00
_cell.angle_gamma   90.00
#
_symmetry.space_group_name_H-M   'P 1'
#
loop_
_entity.id
_entity.type
_entity.pdbx_description
1 polymer ?
#
loop_
_entity_poly.entity_id
_entity_poly.type
_entity_poly.pdbx_seq_one_letter_code
_entity_poly.pdbx_strand_id
1 'polypeptide(L)'
;MIFRGKVEAIGSTDEPIIFERSDLNSAWGTIALQDNAANDSVLENIKFIGGSGGSEYGIQYTSMLSLHNVSNVLLNEIELIDNSIYDDALHLVYCKNINLSNIKIYQSYRDAIDIDLSSNIYLNNLIIKNSGNDAIDLMDSSVLVMSSLLTNSKDKGISSGEGSNTVVYNTKIQNNNIGIAAKDSSTIALIDNLIDSNNLDLSAYSKNWQYANGGNAVFYNSSINRMSIEVSKDSMLAMDSFSKKRYLADDELSSSLIIYKPVDLYNKEIDGLLLDLEKYK
;
A
#
# COMPACT_ATOMS: atom_id res chain seq x y z
N MET A 1 -15.32 13.42 -12.84
CA MET A 1 -15.47 14.78 -12.25
C MET A 1 -14.16 15.14 -11.60
N ILE A 2 -13.64 16.35 -11.88
CA ILE A 2 -12.33 16.77 -11.39
C ILE A 2 -12.50 18.05 -10.59
N PHE A 3 -12.11 18.03 -9.33
CA PHE A 3 -12.18 19.14 -8.40
C PHE A 3 -10.82 19.84 -8.34
N ARG A 4 -10.78 21.10 -8.71
CA ARG A 4 -9.63 22.01 -8.58
C ARG A 4 -9.89 23.09 -7.52
N GLY A 5 -10.51 22.69 -6.45
CA GLY A 5 -10.83 23.50 -5.27
C GLY A 5 -11.07 22.56 -4.09
N LYS A 6 -10.97 23.07 -2.87
CA LYS A 6 -11.23 22.31 -1.66
C LYS A 6 -12.63 21.66 -1.69
N VAL A 7 -12.69 20.39 -1.33
CA VAL A 7 -13.92 19.59 -1.25
C VAL A 7 -14.17 19.19 0.19
N GLU A 8 -15.38 19.41 0.65
CA GLU A 8 -15.91 18.81 1.88
C GLU A 8 -17.14 17.98 1.50
N ALA A 9 -16.94 16.67 1.37
CA ALA A 9 -17.98 15.72 1.02
C ALA A 9 -18.12 14.73 2.18
N ILE A 10 -19.10 14.98 3.04
CA ILE A 10 -19.29 14.28 4.30
C ILE A 10 -20.68 13.66 4.32
N GLY A 11 -20.76 12.34 4.13
CA GLY A 11 -21.94 11.53 4.37
C GLY A 11 -22.05 11.11 5.83
N SER A 12 -22.98 10.22 6.13
CA SER A 12 -23.07 9.53 7.42
C SER A 12 -23.09 8.02 7.23
N THR A 13 -22.93 7.28 8.30
CA THR A 13 -22.99 5.81 8.26
C THR A 13 -24.36 5.33 7.75
N ASP A 14 -25.44 5.99 8.13
CA ASP A 14 -26.82 5.63 7.72
C ASP A 14 -27.18 6.19 6.33
N GLU A 15 -26.56 7.32 5.93
CA GLU A 15 -26.80 7.99 4.65
C GLU A 15 -25.44 8.35 4.00
N PRO A 16 -24.69 7.36 3.45
CA PRO A 16 -23.44 7.63 2.75
C PRO A 16 -23.69 8.37 1.44
N ILE A 17 -22.71 9.14 0.99
CA ILE A 17 -22.71 9.68 -0.38
C ILE A 17 -22.36 8.51 -1.31
N ILE A 18 -23.13 8.33 -2.39
CA ILE A 18 -22.93 7.23 -3.32
C ILE A 18 -22.66 7.75 -4.73
N PHE A 19 -21.54 7.35 -5.30
CA PHE A 19 -21.23 7.46 -6.72
C PHE A 19 -21.37 6.09 -7.35
N GLU A 20 -22.38 5.91 -8.18
CA GLU A 20 -22.62 4.64 -8.86
C GLU A 20 -22.89 4.81 -10.35
N ARG A 21 -22.75 3.73 -11.11
CA ARG A 21 -23.06 3.75 -12.53
C ARG A 21 -24.58 3.74 -12.75
N SER A 22 -25.00 4.59 -13.68
CA SER A 22 -26.39 4.59 -14.15
C SER A 22 -26.71 3.43 -15.10
N ASP A 23 -25.68 2.83 -15.73
CA ASP A 23 -25.75 1.65 -16.57
C ASP A 23 -24.71 0.62 -16.10
N LEU A 24 -25.17 -0.59 -15.78
CA LEU A 24 -24.32 -1.67 -15.28
C LEU A 24 -23.22 -2.10 -16.27
N ASN A 25 -23.37 -1.80 -17.56
CA ASN A 25 -22.40 -2.15 -18.59
C ASN A 25 -21.35 -1.05 -18.85
N SER A 26 -21.43 0.10 -18.17
CA SER A 26 -20.55 1.23 -18.41
C SER A 26 -19.99 1.78 -17.11
N ALA A 27 -18.65 1.88 -17.01
CA ALA A 27 -18.02 2.61 -15.90
C ALA A 27 -18.27 4.11 -16.03
N TRP A 28 -18.38 4.82 -14.90
CA TRP A 28 -18.65 6.26 -14.92
C TRP A 28 -17.38 7.15 -14.96
N GLY A 29 -16.20 6.58 -14.98
CA GLY A 29 -14.95 7.32 -15.01
C GLY A 29 -14.34 7.55 -13.61
N THR A 30 -13.83 8.76 -13.37
CA THR A 30 -13.09 9.10 -12.15
C THR A 30 -13.69 10.27 -11.36
N ILE A 31 -13.48 10.27 -10.06
CA ILE A 31 -13.50 11.43 -9.19
C ILE A 31 -12.04 11.80 -8.88
N ALA A 32 -11.64 13.03 -9.12
CA ALA A 32 -10.29 13.47 -8.84
C ALA A 32 -10.23 14.76 -8.04
N LEU A 33 -9.31 14.82 -7.08
CA LEU A 33 -8.83 16.04 -6.43
C LEU A 33 -7.51 16.43 -7.09
N GLN A 34 -7.40 17.66 -7.58
CA GLN A 34 -6.24 18.07 -8.35
C GLN A 34 -5.73 19.45 -7.94
N ASP A 35 -4.41 19.51 -7.78
CA ASP A 35 -3.60 20.70 -7.49
C ASP A 35 -3.85 21.35 -6.11
N ASN A 36 -2.99 22.25 -5.75
CA ASN A 36 -2.94 22.88 -4.43
C ASN A 36 -4.24 23.54 -3.97
N ALA A 37 -5.10 23.95 -4.90
CA ALA A 37 -6.40 24.52 -4.53
C ALA A 37 -7.37 23.48 -3.96
N ALA A 38 -7.11 22.19 -4.17
CA ALA A 38 -7.86 21.08 -3.58
C ALA A 38 -7.24 20.55 -2.26
N ASN A 39 -6.19 21.20 -1.74
CA ASN A 39 -5.64 20.88 -0.44
C ASN A 39 -6.68 21.00 0.68
N ASP A 40 -6.41 20.33 1.79
CA ASP A 40 -7.25 20.33 3.00
C ASP A 40 -8.68 19.80 2.74
N SER A 41 -8.85 19.00 1.68
CA SER A 41 -10.14 18.36 1.36
C SER A 41 -10.44 17.22 2.33
N VAL A 42 -11.73 17.01 2.58
CA VAL A 42 -12.26 15.95 3.44
C VAL A 42 -13.33 15.17 2.68
N LEU A 43 -13.12 13.87 2.57
CA LEU A 43 -14.09 12.93 2.03
C LEU A 43 -14.41 11.89 3.10
N GLU A 44 -15.66 11.77 3.51
CA GLU A 44 -16.06 10.90 4.60
C GLU A 44 -17.41 10.22 4.33
N ASN A 45 -17.50 8.93 4.66
CA ASN A 45 -18.68 8.09 4.43
C ASN A 45 -19.16 8.14 2.97
N ILE A 46 -18.29 7.70 2.06
CA ILE A 46 -18.57 7.71 0.61
C ILE A 46 -18.37 6.33 0.01
N LYS A 47 -19.26 5.92 -0.87
CA LYS A 47 -19.16 4.72 -1.69
C LYS A 47 -18.96 5.08 -3.15
N PHE A 48 -17.93 4.52 -3.75
CA PHE A 48 -17.64 4.61 -5.17
C PHE A 48 -17.85 3.22 -5.79
N ILE A 49 -18.82 3.07 -6.67
CA ILE A 49 -19.23 1.78 -7.23
C ILE A 49 -19.18 1.81 -8.74
N GLY A 50 -18.30 1.00 -9.33
CA GLY A 50 -18.24 0.84 -10.77
C GLY A 50 -17.68 2.04 -11.55
N GLY A 51 -16.88 2.83 -10.91
CA GLY A 51 -16.04 3.82 -11.58
C GLY A 51 -14.82 3.17 -12.23
N SER A 52 -14.02 3.96 -12.89
CA SER A 52 -12.78 3.55 -13.52
C SER A 52 -11.84 4.75 -13.68
N GLY A 53 -11.07 4.82 -14.74
CA GLY A 53 -10.21 5.97 -15.04
C GLY A 53 -10.86 6.98 -15.98
N GLY A 54 -10.11 8.00 -16.31
CA GLY A 54 -10.51 9.02 -17.28
C GLY A 54 -9.34 9.89 -17.72
N SER A 55 -9.60 10.83 -18.62
CA SER A 55 -8.61 11.82 -19.04
C SER A 55 -9.23 13.17 -19.25
N GLU A 56 -8.52 14.23 -18.88
CA GLU A 56 -8.90 15.60 -19.13
C GLU A 56 -7.69 16.48 -19.41
N TYR A 57 -7.71 17.26 -20.47
CA TYR A 57 -6.62 18.18 -20.86
C TYR A 57 -5.22 17.51 -20.91
N GLY A 58 -5.15 16.25 -21.35
CA GLY A 58 -3.89 15.50 -21.47
C GLY A 58 -3.39 14.88 -20.16
N ILE A 59 -4.10 15.05 -19.04
CA ILE A 59 -3.84 14.37 -17.80
C ILE A 59 -4.65 13.08 -17.79
N GLN A 60 -3.98 11.96 -17.50
CA GLN A 60 -4.64 10.68 -17.28
C GLN A 60 -4.88 10.47 -15.78
N TYR A 61 -6.07 10.03 -15.46
CA TYR A 61 -6.47 9.57 -14.14
C TYR A 61 -6.70 8.07 -14.24
N THR A 62 -5.78 7.29 -13.70
CA THR A 62 -5.77 5.82 -13.87
C THR A 62 -6.76 5.10 -12.96
N SER A 63 -7.40 5.82 -12.05
CA SER A 63 -8.21 5.23 -10.97
C SER A 63 -9.62 5.78 -10.88
N MET A 64 -10.47 5.05 -10.16
CA MET A 64 -11.81 5.47 -9.80
C MET A 64 -11.82 6.70 -8.88
N LEU A 65 -10.87 6.76 -7.94
CA LEU A 65 -10.61 7.94 -7.10
C LEU A 65 -9.14 8.33 -7.25
N SER A 66 -8.86 9.55 -7.69
CA SER A 66 -7.52 10.05 -7.96
C SER A 66 -7.19 11.29 -7.13
N LEU A 67 -6.01 11.28 -6.53
CA LEU A 67 -5.44 12.44 -5.83
C LEU A 67 -4.15 12.84 -6.54
N HIS A 68 -4.13 14.00 -7.18
CA HIS A 68 -3.00 14.48 -7.96
C HIS A 68 -2.50 15.82 -7.42
N ASN A 69 -1.25 15.85 -6.94
CA ASN A 69 -0.57 17.07 -6.46
C ASN A 69 -1.38 17.80 -5.37
N VAL A 70 -1.90 17.06 -4.40
CA VAL A 70 -2.66 17.60 -3.27
C VAL A 70 -2.00 17.27 -1.94
N SER A 71 -2.33 18.08 -0.92
CA SER A 71 -1.77 17.89 0.42
C SER A 71 -2.84 18.03 1.51
N ASN A 72 -2.59 17.38 2.65
CA ASN A 72 -3.43 17.46 3.85
C ASN A 72 -4.87 16.98 3.59
N VAL A 73 -5.04 15.90 2.83
CA VAL A 73 -6.36 15.35 2.51
C VAL A 73 -6.70 14.22 3.49
N LEU A 74 -7.93 14.23 3.97
CA LEU A 74 -8.51 13.16 4.79
C LEU A 74 -9.53 12.37 3.97
N LEU A 75 -9.31 11.06 3.87
CA LEU A 75 -10.27 10.07 3.40
C LEU A 75 -10.64 9.15 4.57
N ASN A 76 -11.90 9.14 4.97
CA ASN A 76 -12.37 8.31 6.08
C ASN A 76 -13.66 7.58 5.74
N GLU A 77 -13.79 6.31 6.12
CA GLU A 77 -14.96 5.48 5.82
C GLU A 77 -15.31 5.48 4.32
N ILE A 78 -14.33 5.15 3.47
CA ILE A 78 -14.51 5.09 2.02
C ILE A 78 -14.61 3.64 1.56
N GLU A 79 -15.58 3.34 0.72
CA GLU A 79 -15.70 2.07 0.02
C GLU A 79 -15.48 2.26 -1.49
N LEU A 80 -14.54 1.51 -2.08
CA LEU A 80 -14.26 1.47 -3.50
C LEU A 80 -14.58 0.07 -4.02
N ILE A 81 -15.55 -0.05 -4.91
CA ILE A 81 -16.10 -1.34 -5.32
C ILE A 81 -16.19 -1.43 -6.84
N ASP A 82 -15.68 -2.54 -7.39
CA ASP A 82 -15.85 -2.89 -8.80
C ASP A 82 -15.26 -1.85 -9.77
N ASN A 83 -13.98 -1.54 -9.60
CA ASN A 83 -13.17 -0.92 -10.65
C ASN A 83 -12.81 -2.03 -11.65
N SER A 84 -13.49 -2.10 -12.78
CA SER A 84 -13.44 -3.27 -13.67
C SER A 84 -12.78 -3.04 -15.03
N ILE A 85 -12.41 -1.80 -15.36
CA ILE A 85 -11.99 -1.46 -16.74
C ILE A 85 -10.63 -0.78 -16.78
N TYR A 86 -10.30 0.07 -15.84
CA TYR A 86 -9.06 0.84 -15.82
C TYR A 86 -8.18 0.41 -14.64
N ASP A 87 -6.98 0.91 -14.57
CA ASP A 87 -5.86 0.45 -13.76
C ASP A 87 -6.24 0.29 -12.27
N ASP A 88 -6.27 1.37 -11.52
CA ASP A 88 -6.32 1.35 -10.07
C ASP A 88 -7.71 1.67 -9.50
N ALA A 89 -7.98 1.25 -8.26
CA ALA A 89 -9.17 1.76 -7.58
C ALA A 89 -8.91 3.14 -6.96
N LEU A 90 -7.75 3.35 -6.35
CA LEU A 90 -7.28 4.61 -5.77
C LEU A 90 -5.86 4.91 -6.22
N HIS A 91 -5.59 6.09 -6.77
CA HIS A 91 -4.25 6.53 -7.16
C HIS A 91 -3.88 7.87 -6.52
N LEU A 92 -2.69 7.92 -5.93
CA LEU A 92 -2.08 9.11 -5.35
C LEU A 92 -0.77 9.43 -6.08
N VAL A 93 -0.63 10.61 -6.66
CA VAL A 93 0.62 11.04 -7.28
C VAL A 93 0.98 12.46 -6.89
N TYR A 94 2.27 12.68 -6.52
CA TYR A 94 2.79 13.95 -5.99
C TYR A 94 2.03 14.48 -4.77
N CYS A 95 1.52 13.57 -3.92
CA CYS A 95 0.73 13.91 -2.76
C CYS A 95 1.59 14.03 -1.49
N LYS A 96 1.08 14.79 -0.50
CA LYS A 96 1.77 14.94 0.78
C LYS A 96 0.78 15.04 1.95
N ASN A 97 1.12 14.40 3.07
CA ASN A 97 0.29 14.40 4.29
C ASN A 97 -1.14 13.92 4.01
N ILE A 98 -1.29 12.74 3.44
CA ILE A 98 -2.60 12.15 3.15
C ILE A 98 -2.92 11.12 4.23
N ASN A 99 -4.13 11.20 4.76
CA ASN A 99 -4.62 10.22 5.74
C ASN A 99 -5.79 9.44 5.15
N LEU A 100 -5.61 8.13 5.02
CA LEU A 100 -6.63 7.19 4.61
C LEU A 100 -6.97 6.29 5.80
N SER A 101 -8.17 6.40 6.33
CA SER A 101 -8.63 5.60 7.47
C SER A 101 -9.93 4.89 7.16
N ASN A 102 -10.06 3.64 7.62
CA ASN A 102 -11.29 2.85 7.44
C ASN A 102 -11.68 2.68 5.96
N ILE A 103 -10.71 2.34 5.12
CA ILE A 103 -10.92 2.19 3.67
C ILE A 103 -11.18 0.74 3.32
N LYS A 104 -12.21 0.49 2.52
CA LYS A 104 -12.51 -0.84 1.97
C LYS A 104 -12.42 -0.81 0.47
N ILE A 105 -11.63 -1.71 -0.11
CA ILE A 105 -11.49 -1.86 -1.56
C ILE A 105 -11.80 -3.29 -1.96
N TYR A 106 -12.73 -3.45 -2.88
CA TYR A 106 -13.15 -4.75 -3.38
C TYR A 106 -13.13 -4.78 -4.91
N GLN A 107 -12.39 -5.74 -5.48
CA GLN A 107 -12.37 -5.99 -6.93
C GLN A 107 -11.81 -4.81 -7.75
N SER A 108 -10.54 -4.49 -7.57
CA SER A 108 -9.82 -3.61 -8.50
C SER A 108 -9.41 -4.37 -9.77
N TYR A 109 -9.34 -3.66 -10.90
CA TYR A 109 -8.91 -4.25 -12.18
C TYR A 109 -7.43 -4.63 -12.14
N ARG A 110 -6.59 -3.72 -11.65
CA ARG A 110 -5.19 -3.97 -11.30
C ARG A 110 -4.93 -3.67 -9.84
N ASP A 111 -4.27 -2.58 -9.52
CA ASP A 111 -3.91 -2.26 -8.15
C ASP A 111 -5.09 -1.70 -7.37
N ALA A 112 -5.19 -2.05 -6.09
CA ALA A 112 -6.22 -1.44 -5.28
C ALA A 112 -5.83 -0.03 -4.88
N ILE A 113 -4.57 0.16 -4.45
CA ILE A 113 -3.99 1.48 -4.15
C ILE A 113 -2.64 1.57 -4.86
N ASP A 114 -2.45 2.61 -5.68
CA ASP A 114 -1.19 2.98 -6.30
C ASP A 114 -0.72 4.34 -5.75
N ILE A 115 0.55 4.43 -5.29
CA ILE A 115 1.09 5.63 -4.66
C ILE A 115 2.44 5.96 -5.24
N ASP A 116 2.49 7.05 -6.01
CA ASP A 116 3.66 7.51 -6.71
C ASP A 116 4.18 8.84 -6.16
N LEU A 117 5.50 8.95 -6.01
CA LEU A 117 6.21 10.20 -5.74
C LEU A 117 5.58 11.01 -4.59
N SER A 118 5.11 10.30 -3.56
CA SER A 118 4.29 10.87 -2.49
C SER A 118 4.94 10.69 -1.12
N SER A 119 4.64 11.59 -0.18
CA SER A 119 5.29 11.57 1.13
C SER A 119 4.32 11.77 2.29
N ASN A 120 4.64 11.15 3.43
CA ASN A 120 3.82 11.18 4.64
C ASN A 120 2.39 10.69 4.35
N ILE A 121 2.29 9.49 3.79
CA ILE A 121 1.02 8.85 3.51
C ILE A 121 0.71 7.85 4.63
N TYR A 122 -0.46 7.99 5.23
CA TYR A 122 -0.92 7.17 6.36
C TYR A 122 -2.13 6.35 5.95
N LEU A 123 -1.97 5.04 5.99
CA LEU A 123 -2.98 4.05 5.63
C LEU A 123 -3.35 3.26 6.89
N ASN A 124 -4.54 3.46 7.44
CA ASN A 124 -4.96 2.83 8.69
C ASN A 124 -6.29 2.11 8.55
N ASN A 125 -6.38 0.90 9.07
CA ASN A 125 -7.59 0.07 9.06
C ASN A 125 -8.16 -0.14 7.65
N LEU A 126 -7.29 -0.65 6.76
CA LEU A 126 -7.69 -0.99 5.39
C LEU A 126 -8.20 -2.43 5.32
N ILE A 127 -9.20 -2.65 4.49
CA ILE A 127 -9.62 -3.99 4.05
C ILE A 127 -9.56 -4.01 2.53
N ILE A 128 -8.53 -4.64 1.98
CA ILE A 128 -8.34 -4.80 0.53
C ILE A 128 -8.50 -6.25 0.14
N LYS A 129 -9.39 -6.52 -0.81
CA LYS A 129 -9.68 -7.89 -1.27
C LYS A 129 -9.84 -7.98 -2.78
N ASN A 130 -9.24 -9.02 -3.36
CA ASN A 130 -9.40 -9.40 -4.76
C ASN A 130 -8.88 -8.34 -5.74
N SER A 131 -7.68 -7.82 -5.48
CA SER A 131 -6.99 -6.95 -6.43
C SER A 131 -6.56 -7.74 -7.67
N GLY A 132 -6.71 -7.16 -8.85
CA GLY A 132 -6.32 -7.79 -10.10
C GLY A 132 -4.81 -7.85 -10.30
N ASN A 133 -4.06 -7.05 -9.56
CA ASN A 133 -2.60 -7.02 -9.45
C ASN A 133 -2.21 -6.87 -7.98
N ASP A 134 -1.68 -5.74 -7.54
CA ASP A 134 -1.21 -5.52 -6.17
C ASP A 134 -2.32 -4.94 -5.26
N ALA A 135 -2.31 -5.26 -3.96
CA ALA A 135 -3.19 -4.55 -3.04
C ALA A 135 -2.68 -3.12 -2.79
N ILE A 136 -1.36 -2.96 -2.65
CA ILE A 136 -0.71 -1.64 -2.54
C ILE A 136 0.56 -1.68 -3.38
N ASP A 137 0.69 -0.81 -4.39
CA ASP A 137 1.93 -0.56 -5.13
C ASP A 137 2.50 0.82 -4.79
N LEU A 138 3.83 0.91 -4.62
CA LEU A 138 4.52 2.10 -4.16
C LEU A 138 5.73 2.38 -5.02
N MET A 139 5.84 3.62 -5.55
CA MET A 139 6.99 4.12 -6.27
C MET A 139 7.48 5.43 -5.65
N ASP A 140 8.77 5.47 -5.26
CA ASP A 140 9.46 6.65 -4.70
C ASP A 140 8.62 7.40 -3.63
N SER A 141 8.05 6.62 -2.70
CA SER A 141 7.06 7.13 -1.74
C SER A 141 7.38 6.75 -0.30
N SER A 142 6.92 7.58 0.66
CA SER A 142 7.02 7.28 2.08
C SER A 142 5.64 7.00 2.68
N VAL A 143 5.42 5.76 3.14
CA VAL A 143 4.10 5.24 3.50
C VAL A 143 4.13 4.47 4.81
N LEU A 144 3.14 4.71 5.65
CA LEU A 144 2.86 3.93 6.85
C LEU A 144 1.54 3.19 6.67
N VAL A 145 1.58 1.85 6.74
CA VAL A 145 0.41 0.96 6.68
C VAL A 145 0.16 0.36 8.06
N MET A 146 -1.04 0.52 8.59
CA MET A 146 -1.37 0.05 9.95
C MET A 146 -2.67 -0.73 10.00
N SER A 147 -2.73 -1.73 10.89
CA SER A 147 -3.95 -2.41 11.35
C SER A 147 -4.85 -2.89 10.20
N SER A 148 -4.25 -3.38 9.12
CA SER A 148 -4.93 -3.63 7.86
C SER A 148 -5.02 -5.12 7.51
N LEU A 149 -5.90 -5.45 6.57
CA LEU A 149 -6.04 -6.78 5.96
C LEU A 149 -5.91 -6.68 4.45
N LEU A 150 -4.85 -7.28 3.89
CA LEU A 150 -4.57 -7.34 2.47
C LEU A 150 -4.65 -8.79 1.99
N THR A 151 -5.63 -9.13 1.17
CA THR A 151 -5.87 -10.55 0.84
C THR A 151 -6.40 -10.77 -0.56
N ASN A 152 -6.01 -11.90 -1.14
CA ASN A 152 -6.42 -12.38 -2.46
C ASN A 152 -6.03 -11.45 -3.62
N SER A 153 -4.88 -10.79 -3.54
CA SER A 153 -4.30 -10.08 -4.68
C SER A 153 -3.71 -11.08 -5.66
N LYS A 154 -3.90 -10.86 -6.95
CA LYS A 154 -3.37 -11.75 -7.99
C LYS A 154 -1.86 -11.66 -8.13
N ASP A 155 -1.26 -10.56 -7.69
CA ASP A 155 0.17 -10.42 -7.60
C ASP A 155 0.58 -10.14 -6.15
N LYS A 156 0.80 -8.92 -5.69
CA LYS A 156 1.40 -8.68 -4.37
C LYS A 156 0.40 -8.14 -3.34
N GLY A 157 0.63 -8.48 -2.07
CA GLY A 157 -0.02 -7.79 -0.96
C GLY A 157 0.52 -6.36 -0.84
N ILE A 158 1.84 -6.20 -0.76
CA ILE A 158 2.50 -4.89 -0.83
C ILE A 158 3.70 -5.00 -1.78
N SER A 159 3.78 -4.09 -2.73
CA SER A 159 4.91 -3.86 -3.61
C SER A 159 5.57 -2.53 -3.22
N SER A 160 6.74 -2.59 -2.59
CA SER A 160 7.54 -1.41 -2.26
C SER A 160 8.70 -1.32 -3.22
N GLY A 161 8.69 -0.33 -4.10
CA GLY A 161 9.65 -0.18 -5.20
C GLY A 161 10.24 1.20 -5.31
N GLU A 162 11.22 1.31 -6.20
CA GLU A 162 11.78 2.55 -6.70
C GLU A 162 12.15 3.55 -5.59
N GLY A 163 12.94 3.09 -4.60
CA GLY A 163 13.41 3.94 -3.50
C GLY A 163 12.39 4.23 -2.41
N SER A 164 11.21 3.61 -2.43
CA SER A 164 10.18 3.81 -1.42
C SER A 164 10.64 3.40 -0.01
N ASN A 165 10.14 4.14 0.98
CA ASN A 165 10.31 3.84 2.40
C ASN A 165 8.96 3.50 3.03
N THR A 166 8.79 2.25 3.42
CA THR A 166 7.52 1.73 3.87
C THR A 166 7.64 1.17 5.29
N VAL A 167 6.69 1.52 6.15
CA VAL A 167 6.51 0.87 7.44
C VAL A 167 5.17 0.17 7.45
N VAL A 168 5.15 -1.09 7.84
CA VAL A 168 3.92 -1.88 7.98
C VAL A 168 3.82 -2.35 9.43
N TYR A 169 2.73 -1.99 10.08
CA TYR A 169 2.51 -2.30 11.49
C TYR A 169 1.18 -3.03 11.73
N ASN A 170 1.19 -4.09 12.52
CA ASN A 170 -0.02 -4.83 12.93
C ASN A 170 -0.96 -5.16 11.78
N THR A 171 -0.41 -5.58 10.65
CA THR A 171 -1.14 -5.84 9.41
C THR A 171 -1.12 -7.32 9.06
N LYS A 172 -2.21 -7.81 8.51
CA LYS A 172 -2.36 -9.18 8.03
C LYS A 172 -2.33 -9.22 6.51
N ILE A 173 -1.37 -9.98 5.96
CA ILE A 173 -1.12 -10.10 4.52
C ILE A 173 -1.17 -11.58 4.15
N GLN A 174 -2.23 -12.00 3.47
CA GLN A 174 -2.49 -13.42 3.26
C GLN A 174 -3.15 -13.74 1.93
N ASN A 175 -2.94 -14.97 1.44
CA ASN A 175 -3.56 -15.50 0.22
C ASN A 175 -3.26 -14.67 -1.04
N ASN A 176 -2.13 -13.97 -1.10
CA ASN A 176 -1.66 -13.27 -2.29
C ASN A 176 -0.70 -14.16 -3.08
N ASN A 177 -0.38 -13.83 -4.31
CA ASN A 177 0.70 -14.52 -5.01
C ASN A 177 2.04 -14.24 -4.31
N ILE A 178 2.37 -12.97 -4.06
CA ILE A 178 3.50 -12.57 -3.21
C ILE A 178 2.94 -11.75 -2.04
N GLY A 179 3.31 -12.07 -0.80
CA GLY A 179 2.91 -11.27 0.35
C GLY A 179 3.52 -9.87 0.29
N ILE A 180 4.85 -9.82 0.29
CA ILE A 180 5.65 -8.58 0.27
C ILE A 180 6.68 -8.65 -0.85
N ALA A 181 6.78 -7.61 -1.66
CA ALA A 181 7.91 -7.37 -2.53
C ALA A 181 8.64 -6.08 -2.12
N ALA A 182 9.95 -6.20 -1.89
CA ALA A 182 10.86 -5.07 -1.74
C ALA A 182 11.78 -5.02 -2.96
N LYS A 183 11.78 -3.92 -3.70
CA LYS A 183 12.52 -3.85 -4.97
C LYS A 183 13.18 -2.48 -5.17
N ASP A 184 14.24 -2.45 -5.99
CA ASP A 184 14.78 -1.22 -6.58
C ASP A 184 15.14 -0.15 -5.55
N SER A 185 16.05 -0.47 -4.64
CA SER A 185 16.53 0.40 -3.55
C SER A 185 15.48 0.78 -2.50
N SER A 186 14.30 0.17 -2.51
CA SER A 186 13.30 0.41 -1.48
C SER A 186 13.68 -0.21 -0.14
N THR A 187 13.08 0.30 0.93
CA THR A 187 13.18 -0.28 2.28
C THR A 187 11.79 -0.45 2.88
N ILE A 188 11.49 -1.67 3.33
CA ILE A 188 10.25 -1.99 4.02
C ILE A 188 10.52 -2.54 5.43
N ALA A 189 9.98 -1.89 6.45
CA ALA A 189 10.03 -2.35 7.83
C ALA A 189 8.69 -2.99 8.21
N LEU A 190 8.73 -4.23 8.69
CA LEU A 190 7.58 -5.07 9.01
C LEU A 190 7.55 -5.31 10.52
N ILE A 191 6.60 -4.67 11.23
CA ILE A 191 6.52 -4.67 12.69
C ILE A 191 5.19 -5.28 13.15
N ASP A 192 5.23 -6.31 13.99
CA ASP A 192 4.05 -6.99 14.55
C ASP A 192 3.06 -7.53 13.48
N ASN A 193 3.56 -7.95 12.31
CA ASN A 193 2.70 -8.41 11.22
C ASN A 193 2.49 -9.91 11.20
N LEU A 194 1.41 -10.34 10.56
CA LEU A 194 1.16 -11.71 10.15
C LEU A 194 1.16 -11.82 8.62
N ILE A 195 2.19 -12.47 8.09
CA ILE A 195 2.33 -12.76 6.65
C ILE A 195 2.16 -14.28 6.51
N ASP A 196 1.09 -14.70 5.85
CA ASP A 196 0.69 -16.11 5.86
C ASP A 196 -0.06 -16.51 4.61
N SER A 197 0.09 -17.76 4.23
CA SER A 197 -0.68 -18.38 3.15
C SER A 197 -0.52 -17.71 1.79
N ASN A 198 0.54 -16.94 1.54
CA ASN A 198 0.90 -16.47 0.22
C ASN A 198 1.68 -17.57 -0.52
N ASN A 199 1.72 -17.55 -1.86
CA ASN A 199 2.56 -18.48 -2.60
C ASN A 199 4.05 -18.20 -2.34
N LEU A 200 4.41 -16.92 -2.21
CA LEU A 200 5.72 -16.43 -1.79
C LEU A 200 5.51 -15.34 -0.74
N ASP A 201 6.00 -15.50 0.48
CA ASP A 201 5.73 -14.54 1.55
C ASP A 201 6.55 -13.26 1.41
N LEU A 202 7.82 -13.37 0.96
CA LEU A 202 8.69 -12.23 0.69
C LEU A 202 9.52 -12.45 -0.56
N SER A 203 9.61 -11.42 -1.39
CA SER A 203 10.59 -11.31 -2.47
C SER A 203 11.35 -9.97 -2.39
N ALA A 204 12.68 -10.02 -2.31
CA ALA A 204 13.54 -8.84 -2.32
C ALA A 204 14.49 -8.92 -3.51
N TYR A 205 14.39 -7.98 -4.47
CA TYR A 205 15.10 -8.07 -5.74
C TYR A 205 15.32 -6.70 -6.41
N SER A 206 16.15 -6.68 -7.46
CA SER A 206 16.29 -5.56 -8.40
C SER A 206 15.52 -5.86 -9.68
N LYS A 207 14.62 -4.97 -10.07
CA LYS A 207 13.82 -5.05 -11.29
C LYS A 207 14.26 -4.00 -12.31
N ASN A 208 14.44 -2.78 -11.84
CA ASN A 208 14.73 -1.62 -12.68
C ASN A 208 16.22 -1.24 -12.58
N TRP A 209 16.96 -1.38 -13.69
CA TRP A 209 18.39 -1.10 -13.77
C TRP A 209 18.79 0.34 -13.40
N GLN A 210 17.86 1.28 -13.40
CA GLN A 210 18.10 2.67 -13.00
C GLN A 210 18.36 2.82 -11.50
N TYR A 211 17.93 1.84 -10.70
CA TYR A 211 18.19 1.79 -9.27
C TYR A 211 19.38 0.86 -8.99
N ALA A 212 20.33 1.35 -8.19
CA ALA A 212 21.61 0.69 -8.03
C ALA A 212 21.56 -0.65 -7.29
N ASN A 213 20.53 -0.86 -6.45
CA ASN A 213 20.42 -2.02 -5.55
C ASN A 213 19.04 -2.67 -5.64
N GLY A 214 18.92 -3.86 -5.09
CA GLY A 214 17.64 -4.49 -4.83
C GLY A 214 16.92 -3.89 -3.61
N GLY A 215 15.86 -4.55 -3.17
CA GLY A 215 15.07 -4.09 -2.02
C GLY A 215 15.61 -4.56 -0.68
N ASN A 216 15.26 -3.84 0.37
CA ASN A 216 15.60 -4.18 1.75
C ASN A 216 14.34 -4.47 2.56
N ALA A 217 14.31 -5.59 3.27
CA ALA A 217 13.22 -5.95 4.17
C ALA A 217 13.74 -6.15 5.60
N VAL A 218 13.07 -5.53 6.57
CA VAL A 218 13.42 -5.62 7.99
C VAL A 218 12.21 -6.13 8.76
N PHE A 219 12.38 -7.25 9.47
CA PHE A 219 11.32 -7.88 10.28
C PHE A 219 11.58 -7.66 11.76
N TYR A 220 10.58 -7.15 12.45
CA TYR A 220 10.56 -6.99 13.89
C TYR A 220 9.26 -7.58 14.45
N ASN A 221 9.37 -8.56 15.35
CA ASN A 221 8.26 -9.26 16.01
C ASN A 221 7.17 -9.75 15.03
N SER A 222 7.52 -9.95 13.76
CA SER A 222 6.58 -10.35 12.72
C SER A 222 6.55 -11.87 12.53
N SER A 223 5.40 -12.39 12.15
CA SER A 223 5.16 -13.82 11.96
C SER A 223 4.97 -14.15 10.49
N ILE A 224 5.74 -15.14 10.03
CA ILE A 224 5.63 -15.75 8.70
C ILE A 224 5.37 -17.23 8.91
N ASN A 225 4.22 -17.76 8.46
CA ASN A 225 3.82 -19.14 8.76
C ASN A 225 4.26 -20.16 7.70
N ARG A 226 4.46 -19.75 6.49
CA ARG A 226 5.01 -20.57 5.42
C ARG A 226 6.13 -19.82 4.75
N MET A 227 7.30 -20.43 4.78
CA MET A 227 8.46 -19.72 4.32
C MET A 227 8.77 -20.06 2.88
N SER A 228 8.31 -19.18 2.03
CA SER A 228 8.90 -18.99 0.74
C SER A 228 9.45 -17.57 0.75
N ILE A 229 10.76 -17.44 0.87
CA ILE A 229 11.46 -16.16 0.84
C ILE A 229 12.52 -16.22 -0.26
N GLU A 230 12.51 -15.24 -1.13
CA GLU A 230 13.50 -15.02 -2.16
C GLU A 230 14.20 -13.68 -1.95
N VAL A 231 15.52 -13.71 -1.80
CA VAL A 231 16.34 -12.49 -1.65
C VAL A 231 17.48 -12.54 -2.66
N SER A 232 17.49 -11.60 -3.59
CA SER A 232 18.59 -11.50 -4.55
C SER A 232 19.89 -10.99 -3.91
N LYS A 233 21.01 -11.21 -4.59
CA LYS A 233 22.36 -10.85 -4.08
C LYS A 233 22.54 -9.36 -3.74
N ASP A 234 21.77 -8.47 -4.40
CA ASP A 234 21.84 -7.02 -4.25
C ASP A 234 20.76 -6.48 -3.30
N SER A 235 20.08 -7.39 -2.58
CA SER A 235 19.01 -7.11 -1.64
C SER A 235 19.41 -7.51 -0.23
N MET A 236 18.67 -7.02 0.76
CA MET A 236 18.92 -7.30 2.17
C MET A 236 17.67 -7.80 2.88
N LEU A 237 17.86 -8.80 3.74
CA LEU A 237 16.88 -9.24 4.72
C LEU A 237 17.50 -9.15 6.12
N ALA A 238 16.85 -8.41 7.01
CA ALA A 238 17.19 -8.37 8.44
C ALA A 238 16.01 -8.84 9.28
N MET A 239 16.30 -9.60 10.34
CA MET A 239 15.26 -10.10 11.26
C MET A 239 15.73 -9.96 12.71
N ASP A 240 14.79 -9.64 13.61
CA ASP A 240 15.01 -9.76 15.04
C ASP A 240 15.03 -11.24 15.49
N SER A 241 15.42 -11.49 16.74
CA SER A 241 15.54 -12.85 17.29
C SER A 241 14.19 -13.59 17.36
N PHE A 242 13.08 -12.88 17.52
CA PHE A 242 11.74 -13.47 17.56
C PHE A 242 11.27 -13.90 16.18
N SER A 243 11.36 -13.02 15.21
CA SER A 243 11.03 -13.30 13.80
C SER A 243 11.94 -14.43 13.28
N LYS A 244 13.23 -14.38 13.60
CA LYS A 244 14.22 -15.42 13.26
C LYS A 244 13.87 -16.79 13.84
N LYS A 245 13.47 -16.87 15.11
CA LYS A 245 13.15 -18.15 15.77
C LYS A 245 11.94 -18.84 15.15
N ARG A 246 10.95 -18.07 14.71
CA ARG A 246 9.81 -18.63 13.98
C ARG A 246 10.20 -19.06 12.57
N TYR A 247 11.17 -18.38 11.99
CA TYR A 247 11.71 -18.65 10.67
C TYR A 247 12.53 -19.93 10.61
N LEU A 248 13.43 -20.18 11.54
CA LEU A 248 14.40 -21.28 11.50
C LEU A 248 13.88 -22.60 12.13
N ALA A 249 12.59 -22.74 12.35
CA ALA A 249 12.04 -24.00 12.91
C ALA A 249 12.24 -25.22 11.99
N ASP A 250 12.56 -25.02 10.71
CA ASP A 250 12.88 -26.07 9.74
C ASP A 250 14.30 -25.86 9.18
N ASP A 251 15.17 -26.85 9.40
CA ASP A 251 16.63 -26.85 9.26
C ASP A 251 17.20 -26.75 7.83
N GLU A 252 16.47 -26.29 6.82
CA GLU A 252 16.97 -26.23 5.44
C GLU A 252 16.86 -24.85 4.81
N LEU A 253 17.81 -23.97 5.14
CA LEU A 253 18.10 -22.80 4.32
C LEU A 253 19.49 -22.90 3.71
N SER A 254 19.51 -23.29 2.45
CA SER A 254 20.70 -23.20 1.60
C SER A 254 21.12 -21.74 1.41
N SER A 255 22.15 -21.37 2.09
CA SER A 255 23.31 -20.54 1.75
C SER A 255 23.23 -19.50 0.61
N SER A 256 22.21 -18.66 0.48
CA SER A 256 22.36 -17.48 -0.35
C SER A 256 21.91 -16.23 0.40
N LEU A 257 22.90 -15.54 0.95
CA LEU A 257 22.89 -14.14 1.41
C LEU A 257 21.72 -13.65 2.27
N ILE A 258 21.39 -14.35 3.34
CA ILE A 258 20.75 -13.68 4.46
C ILE A 258 21.87 -13.02 5.27
N ILE A 259 22.13 -11.74 5.02
CA ILE A 259 23.02 -10.98 5.89
C ILE A 259 22.24 -10.69 7.16
N TYR A 260 22.41 -11.55 8.17
CA TYR A 260 21.96 -11.27 9.52
C TYR A 260 22.77 -10.09 10.08
N LYS A 261 22.28 -8.88 9.87
CA LYS A 261 22.69 -7.79 10.74
C LYS A 261 21.75 -7.84 11.95
N PRO A 262 22.32 -7.88 13.19
CA PRO A 262 21.50 -7.71 14.38
C PRO A 262 20.66 -6.46 14.23
N VAL A 263 19.38 -6.54 14.58
CA VAL A 263 18.44 -5.40 14.58
C VAL A 263 18.95 -4.22 15.43
N ASP A 264 19.89 -4.47 16.34
CA ASP A 264 20.56 -3.46 17.18
C ASP A 264 21.16 -2.26 16.40
N LEU A 265 21.45 -2.41 15.10
CA LEU A 265 21.87 -1.32 14.23
C LEU A 265 20.67 -0.49 13.69
N TYR A 266 19.46 -1.02 13.73
CA TYR A 266 18.22 -0.38 13.28
C TYR A 266 17.33 0.09 14.43
N ASN A 267 17.63 -0.27 15.69
CA ASN A 267 16.82 0.07 16.85
C ASN A 267 16.55 1.58 16.95
N LYS A 268 17.51 2.45 16.62
CA LYS A 268 17.30 3.90 16.64
C LYS A 268 16.32 4.39 15.56
N GLU A 269 16.33 3.76 14.38
CA GLU A 269 15.40 4.10 13.30
C GLU A 269 14.02 3.50 13.59
N ILE A 270 13.98 2.27 14.09
CA ILE A 270 12.73 1.61 14.49
C ILE A 270 12.13 2.29 15.73
N ASP A 271 12.91 2.66 16.74
CA ASP A 271 12.44 3.42 17.90
C ASP A 271 11.91 4.80 17.51
N GLY A 272 12.53 5.46 16.53
CA GLY A 272 12.03 6.70 15.93
C GLY A 272 10.68 6.51 15.24
N LEU A 273 10.54 5.43 14.47
CA LEU A 273 9.31 5.06 13.77
C LEU A 273 8.21 4.63 14.75
N LEU A 274 8.55 3.89 15.83
CA LEU A 274 7.61 3.51 16.89
C LEU A 274 7.12 4.72 17.70
N LEU A 275 7.99 5.70 17.96
CA LEU A 275 7.61 6.98 18.60
C LEU A 275 6.68 7.80 17.71
N ASP A 276 6.86 7.75 16.40
CA ASP A 276 5.93 8.38 15.46
C ASP A 276 4.59 7.62 15.41
N LEU A 277 4.59 6.29 15.51
CA LEU A 277 3.37 5.48 15.61
C LEU A 277 2.53 5.81 16.86
N GLU A 278 3.17 6.16 17.99
CA GLU A 278 2.44 6.56 19.22
C GLU A 278 1.67 7.88 19.07
N LYS A 279 2.04 8.74 18.14
CA LYS A 279 1.32 9.98 17.84
C LYS A 279 0.00 9.74 17.08
N TYR A 280 -0.18 8.54 16.51
CA TYR A 280 -1.35 8.18 15.69
C TYR A 280 -2.25 7.13 16.36
N LYS A 281 -1.95 6.74 17.61
CA LYS A 281 -2.83 5.94 18.48
C LYS A 281 -3.79 6.85 19.25
#